data_ce058e6c96722c521aa40d56611b226b
#
_entry.id   ce058e6c96722c521aa40d56611b226b
#
_cell.length_a   1.000
_cell.length_b   1.000
_cell.length_c   1.000
_cell.angle_alpha   90.00
_cell.angle_beta   90.00
_cell.angle_gamma   90.00
#
_symmetry.space_group_name_H-M   'P 1'
#
loop_
_entity.id
_entity.type
_entity.pdbx_description
1 polymer ?
#
loop_
_entity_poly.entity_id
_entity_poly.type
_entity_poly.pdbx_seq_one_letter_code
_entity_poly.pdbx_strand_id
1 'polypeptide(L)'
;DLKSFYASVECVDRHLDPLTTNLVVADASRTEKTICLAVSPSLKAYKIPGRARLFEAVQRVREVNAQRLQTAIRQKKAVRGEDGKYHFASTSFDANALNADPALGLSYIVAPPRMQRYLDVSTQIYKTYLKYVSPADIYPYSIDEVFIDVTGYLPYYHMSAHELAMTM
;
A
#
# COMPACT_ATOMS: atom_id res chain seq x y z
N ASP A 1 5.20 -14.01 -1.67
CA ASP A 1 5.34 -12.57 -1.93
C ASP A 1 4.55 -11.78 -0.90
N LEU A 2 5.23 -10.84 -0.23
CA LEU A 2 4.65 -9.91 0.73
C LEU A 2 4.11 -8.69 -0.04
N LYS A 3 2.84 -8.73 -0.41
CA LYS A 3 2.19 -7.74 -1.26
C LYS A 3 2.34 -6.31 -0.76
N SER A 4 2.88 -5.42 -1.61
CA SER A 4 3.12 -4.01 -1.28
C SER A 4 3.95 -3.82 0.00
N PHE A 5 4.93 -4.69 0.24
CA PHE A 5 5.62 -4.88 1.51
C PHE A 5 6.08 -3.59 2.18
N TYR A 6 6.85 -2.74 1.48
CA TYR A 6 7.37 -1.50 2.07
C TYR A 6 6.24 -0.54 2.47
N ALA A 7 5.19 -0.44 1.65
CA ALA A 7 4.03 0.39 1.99
C ALA A 7 3.29 -0.16 3.21
N SER A 8 3.18 -1.50 3.33
CA SER A 8 2.56 -2.14 4.49
C SER A 8 3.36 -1.89 5.76
N VAL A 9 4.69 -1.99 5.72
CA VAL A 9 5.56 -1.66 6.86
C VAL A 9 5.37 -0.20 7.29
N GLU A 10 5.34 0.73 6.32
CA GLU A 10 5.14 2.14 6.61
C GLU A 10 3.77 2.46 7.22
N CYS A 11 2.72 1.75 6.80
CA CYS A 11 1.39 1.87 7.39
C CYS A 11 1.37 1.36 8.84
N VAL A 12 1.88 0.15 9.07
CA VAL A 12 1.90 -0.48 10.41
C VAL A 12 2.69 0.35 11.41
N ASP A 13 3.87 0.87 11.03
CA ASP A 13 4.68 1.73 11.89
C ASP A 13 4.00 3.07 12.23
N ARG A 14 2.98 3.47 11.45
CA ARG A 14 2.14 4.66 11.70
C ARG A 14 0.81 4.32 12.37
N HIS A 15 0.60 3.07 12.77
CA HIS A 15 -0.67 2.58 13.32
C HIS A 15 -1.85 2.75 12.35
N LEU A 16 -1.59 2.60 11.04
CA LEU A 16 -2.57 2.68 9.98
C LEU A 16 -2.79 1.29 9.36
N ASP A 17 -4.01 1.04 8.86
CA ASP A 17 -4.32 -0.20 8.16
C ASP A 17 -3.68 -0.21 6.76
N PRO A 18 -2.77 -1.16 6.45
CA PRO A 18 -2.11 -1.25 5.15
C PRO A 18 -3.05 -1.56 3.99
N LEU A 19 -4.25 -2.09 4.25
CA LEU A 19 -5.23 -2.42 3.21
C LEU A 19 -6.09 -1.23 2.80
N THR A 20 -6.30 -0.27 3.70
CA THR A 20 -7.20 0.87 3.45
C THR A 20 -6.47 2.21 3.33
N THR A 21 -5.22 2.30 3.76
CA THR A 21 -4.45 3.54 3.72
C THR A 21 -3.81 3.77 2.36
N ASN A 22 -4.05 4.94 1.77
CA ASN A 22 -3.39 5.37 0.55
C ASN A 22 -1.99 5.88 0.88
N LEU A 23 -0.96 5.15 0.46
CA LEU A 23 0.43 5.45 0.75
C LEU A 23 1.34 5.01 -0.40
N VAL A 24 2.34 5.83 -0.70
CA VAL A 24 3.48 5.48 -1.57
C VAL A 24 4.78 5.57 -0.78
N VAL A 25 5.72 4.70 -1.10
CA VAL A 25 7.10 4.79 -0.61
C VAL A 25 7.96 5.37 -1.73
N ALA A 26 8.41 6.61 -1.56
CA ALA A 26 9.22 7.30 -2.54
C ALA A 26 10.09 8.37 -1.88
N ASP A 27 11.28 8.61 -2.44
CA ASP A 27 12.16 9.70 -2.03
C ASP A 27 11.76 11.00 -2.76
N ALA A 28 10.83 11.75 -2.18
CA ALA A 28 10.34 13.01 -2.72
C ALA A 28 11.39 14.14 -2.65
N SER A 29 12.50 13.96 -1.92
CA SER A 29 13.58 14.94 -1.83
C SER A 29 14.41 15.04 -3.11
N ARG A 30 14.39 14.00 -3.95
CA ARG A 30 15.15 13.94 -5.20
C ARG A 30 14.43 14.70 -6.32
N THR A 31 13.47 14.09 -6.95
CA THR A 31 12.65 14.67 -8.01
C THR A 31 11.33 13.92 -8.13
N GLU A 32 10.31 14.54 -8.75
CA GLU A 32 9.06 13.86 -9.08
C GLU A 32 9.23 12.70 -10.10
N LYS A 33 10.40 12.60 -10.75
CA LYS A 33 10.74 11.48 -11.64
C LYS A 33 11.20 10.23 -10.88
N THR A 34 11.36 10.31 -9.55
CA THR A 34 11.72 9.16 -8.71
C THR A 34 10.70 8.05 -8.85
N ILE A 35 11.17 6.80 -8.79
CA ILE A 35 10.30 5.63 -8.84
C ILE A 35 9.76 5.38 -7.44
N CYS A 36 8.45 5.15 -7.33
CA CYS A 36 7.84 4.63 -6.12
C CYS A 36 8.34 3.20 -5.89
N LEU A 37 8.94 2.95 -4.74
CA LEU A 37 9.41 1.60 -4.37
C LEU A 37 8.25 0.69 -3.98
N ALA A 38 7.17 1.26 -3.47
CA ALA A 38 5.92 0.56 -3.20
C ALA A 38 4.74 1.52 -3.27
N VAL A 39 3.58 0.98 -3.60
CA VAL A 39 2.27 1.63 -3.60
C VAL A 39 1.31 0.75 -2.82
N SER A 40 0.54 1.31 -1.90
CA SER A 40 -0.43 0.55 -1.10
C SER A 40 -1.54 -0.07 -1.95
N PRO A 41 -2.17 -1.18 -1.50
CA PRO A 41 -3.24 -1.84 -2.24
C PRO A 41 -4.42 -0.90 -2.57
N SER A 42 -4.84 -0.08 -1.61
CA SER A 42 -5.94 0.88 -1.79
C SER A 42 -5.63 1.93 -2.85
N LEU A 43 -4.39 2.40 -2.90
CA LEU A 43 -3.97 3.39 -3.92
C LEU A 43 -3.79 2.74 -5.31
N LYS A 44 -3.36 1.47 -5.38
CA LYS A 44 -3.34 0.70 -6.64
C LYS A 44 -4.73 0.55 -7.27
N ALA A 45 -5.80 0.55 -6.47
CA ALA A 45 -7.18 0.51 -6.97
C ALA A 45 -7.52 1.68 -7.90
N TYR A 46 -6.82 2.81 -7.76
CA TYR A 46 -6.93 3.95 -8.68
C TYR A 46 -6.07 3.81 -9.95
N LYS A 47 -5.60 2.60 -10.29
CA LYS A 47 -4.76 2.29 -11.47
C LYS A 47 -3.37 2.94 -11.41
N ILE A 48 -2.82 3.11 -10.21
CA ILE A 48 -1.43 3.52 -10.00
C ILE A 48 -0.57 2.24 -9.94
N PRO A 49 0.38 2.03 -10.87
CA PRO A 49 1.23 0.84 -10.86
C PRO A 49 2.13 0.78 -9.62
N GLY A 50 2.52 -0.43 -9.21
CA GLY A 50 3.37 -0.64 -8.03
C GLY A 50 4.76 0.02 -8.12
N ARG A 51 5.26 0.25 -9.33
CA ARG A 51 6.53 0.94 -9.62
C ARG A 51 6.32 2.20 -10.47
N ALA A 52 5.22 2.89 -10.28
CA ALA A 52 4.97 4.18 -10.93
C ALA A 52 6.06 5.19 -10.56
N ARG A 53 6.35 6.12 -11.45
CA ARG A 53 7.09 7.33 -11.06
C ARG A 53 6.18 8.23 -10.23
N LEU A 54 6.76 8.98 -9.31
CA LEU A 54 5.97 9.81 -8.38
C LEU A 54 5.07 10.80 -9.13
N PHE A 55 5.53 11.40 -10.23
CA PHE A 55 4.71 12.31 -11.03
C PHE A 55 3.48 11.62 -11.66
N GLU A 56 3.59 10.33 -12.05
CA GLU A 56 2.46 9.55 -12.59
C GLU A 56 1.39 9.33 -11.51
N ALA A 57 1.84 9.04 -10.27
CA ALA A 57 0.93 8.95 -9.13
C ALA A 57 0.23 10.30 -8.86
N VAL A 58 0.98 11.39 -8.85
CA VAL A 58 0.46 12.76 -8.69
C VAL A 58 -0.57 13.08 -9.77
N GLN A 59 -0.24 12.82 -11.04
CA GLN A 59 -1.16 13.06 -12.15
C GLN A 59 -2.43 12.23 -12.03
N ARG A 60 -2.31 10.95 -11.71
CA ARG A 60 -3.47 10.07 -11.57
C ARG A 60 -4.39 10.52 -10.42
N VAL A 61 -3.82 10.93 -9.29
CA VAL A 61 -4.60 11.49 -8.17
C VAL A 61 -5.32 12.78 -8.60
N ARG A 62 -4.68 13.67 -9.38
CA ARG A 62 -5.32 14.87 -9.93
C ARG A 62 -6.53 14.52 -10.81
N GLU A 63 -6.41 13.53 -11.69
CA GLU A 63 -7.52 13.06 -12.54
C GLU A 63 -8.69 12.53 -11.73
N VAL A 64 -8.40 11.68 -10.72
CA VAL A 64 -9.42 11.15 -9.81
C VAL A 64 -10.08 12.29 -9.04
N ASN A 65 -9.31 13.24 -8.54
CA ASN A 65 -9.81 14.39 -7.80
C ASN A 65 -10.65 15.33 -8.67
N ALA A 66 -10.35 15.48 -9.95
CA ALA A 66 -11.20 16.24 -10.86
C ALA A 66 -12.62 15.65 -10.93
N GLN A 67 -12.73 14.33 -11.04
CA GLN A 67 -14.02 13.63 -11.05
C GLN A 67 -14.75 13.73 -9.68
N ARG A 68 -14.02 13.53 -8.59
CA ARG A 68 -14.56 13.62 -7.23
C ARG A 68 -15.04 15.04 -6.90
N LEU A 69 -14.32 16.07 -7.33
CA LEU A 69 -14.72 17.46 -7.14
C LEU A 69 -16.04 17.80 -7.84
N GLN A 70 -16.24 17.28 -9.06
CA GLN A 70 -17.53 17.43 -9.74
C GLN A 70 -18.68 16.79 -8.96
N THR A 71 -18.42 15.66 -8.31
CA THR A 71 -19.40 15.01 -7.42
C THR A 71 -19.65 15.87 -6.18
N ALA A 72 -18.61 16.41 -5.55
CA ALA A 72 -18.74 17.30 -4.39
C ALA A 72 -19.54 18.56 -4.72
N ILE A 73 -19.34 19.16 -5.91
CA ILE A 73 -20.11 20.32 -6.39
C ILE A 73 -21.58 19.95 -6.56
N ARG A 74 -21.88 18.84 -7.25
CA ARG A 74 -23.26 18.36 -7.46
C ARG A 74 -23.98 18.10 -6.13
N GLN A 75 -23.28 17.59 -5.12
CA GLN A 75 -23.82 17.31 -3.79
C GLN A 75 -23.85 18.56 -2.87
N LYS A 76 -23.42 19.73 -3.37
CA LYS A 76 -23.31 20.98 -2.59
C LYS A 76 -22.41 20.86 -1.35
N LYS A 77 -21.40 19.98 -1.41
CA LYS A 77 -20.41 19.74 -0.36
C LYS A 77 -19.05 20.41 -0.65
N ALA A 78 -18.86 20.92 -1.87
CA ALA A 78 -17.66 21.69 -2.22
C ALA A 78 -17.74 23.10 -1.63
N VAL A 79 -16.60 23.66 -1.25
CA VAL A 79 -16.46 25.04 -0.78
C VAL A 79 -15.95 25.94 -1.89
N ARG A 80 -16.36 27.21 -1.91
CA ARG A 80 -15.85 28.20 -2.86
C ARG A 80 -14.69 28.93 -2.19
N GLY A 81 -13.50 28.86 -2.81
CA GLY A 81 -12.33 29.56 -2.34
C GLY A 81 -12.31 31.05 -2.71
N GLU A 82 -11.36 31.78 -2.17
CA GLU A 82 -11.14 33.20 -2.48
C GLU A 82 -10.74 33.43 -3.95
N ASP A 83 -10.16 32.39 -4.58
CA ASP A 83 -9.85 32.36 -6.02
C ASP A 83 -11.10 32.22 -6.93
N GLY A 84 -12.28 32.13 -6.32
CA GLY A 84 -13.56 31.95 -6.99
C GLY A 84 -13.81 30.52 -7.50
N LYS A 85 -12.88 29.58 -7.26
CA LYS A 85 -13.00 28.17 -7.67
C LYS A 85 -13.58 27.32 -6.57
N TYR A 86 -14.07 26.15 -6.95
CA TYR A 86 -14.52 25.14 -6.00
C TYR A 86 -13.36 24.26 -5.54
N HIS A 87 -13.35 23.98 -4.26
CA HIS A 87 -12.38 23.10 -3.59
C HIS A 87 -13.09 22.06 -2.74
N PHE A 88 -12.39 21.00 -2.37
CA PHE A 88 -12.90 20.05 -1.39
C PHE A 88 -12.99 20.69 -0.01
N ALA A 89 -14.07 20.44 0.70
CA ALA A 89 -14.18 20.83 2.12
C ALA A 89 -13.18 20.04 2.98
N SER A 90 -12.89 18.80 2.62
CA SER A 90 -11.89 17.96 3.28
C SER A 90 -11.36 16.88 2.33
N THR A 91 -10.24 16.27 2.71
CA THR A 91 -9.60 15.17 2.00
C THR A 91 -9.38 13.99 2.94
N SER A 92 -9.20 12.80 2.39
CA SER A 92 -8.83 11.62 3.17
C SER A 92 -7.84 10.75 2.42
N PHE A 93 -6.95 10.10 3.16
CA PHE A 93 -6.10 9.01 2.67
C PHE A 93 -6.63 7.62 3.05
N ASP A 94 -7.78 7.54 3.70
CA ASP A 94 -8.44 6.27 4.04
C ASP A 94 -9.49 5.88 2.99
N ALA A 95 -9.32 4.70 2.40
CA ALA A 95 -10.20 4.19 1.36
C ALA A 95 -11.65 4.00 1.84
N ASN A 96 -11.85 3.62 3.11
CA ASN A 96 -13.18 3.44 3.67
C ASN A 96 -13.92 4.79 3.74
N ALA A 97 -13.25 5.84 4.23
CA ALA A 97 -13.81 7.18 4.27
C ALA A 97 -14.12 7.71 2.85
N LEU A 98 -13.20 7.49 1.90
CA LEU A 98 -13.37 7.90 0.50
C LEU A 98 -14.52 7.17 -0.21
N ASN A 99 -14.76 5.90 0.13
CA ASN A 99 -15.88 5.12 -0.38
C ASN A 99 -17.21 5.53 0.25
N ALA A 100 -17.19 5.85 1.54
CA ALA A 100 -18.39 6.30 2.27
C ALA A 100 -18.84 7.72 1.83
N ASP A 101 -17.90 8.61 1.51
CA ASP A 101 -18.21 9.97 1.05
C ASP A 101 -17.48 10.32 -0.26
N PRO A 102 -18.17 10.24 -1.41
CA PRO A 102 -17.60 10.62 -2.71
C PRO A 102 -17.22 12.10 -2.84
N ALA A 103 -17.66 12.96 -1.93
CA ALA A 103 -17.33 14.38 -1.93
C ALA A 103 -15.98 14.69 -1.26
N LEU A 104 -15.36 13.72 -0.58
CA LEU A 104 -13.99 13.88 -0.05
C LEU A 104 -12.96 13.87 -1.18
N GLY A 105 -11.96 14.73 -1.08
CA GLY A 105 -10.78 14.68 -1.94
C GLY A 105 -9.89 13.50 -1.60
N LEU A 106 -9.37 12.83 -2.62
CA LEU A 106 -8.37 11.77 -2.47
C LEU A 106 -7.03 12.39 -2.09
N SER A 107 -6.49 11.98 -0.96
CA SER A 107 -5.10 12.24 -0.56
C SER A 107 -4.34 10.94 -0.33
N TYR A 108 -3.03 11.02 -0.16
CA TYR A 108 -2.15 9.89 0.13
C TYR A 108 -0.91 10.37 0.88
N ILE A 109 -0.27 9.45 1.56
CA ILE A 109 0.97 9.68 2.30
C ILE A 109 2.15 9.35 1.38
N VAL A 110 3.16 10.21 1.35
CA VAL A 110 4.46 9.91 0.74
C VAL A 110 5.43 9.60 1.87
N ALA A 111 5.83 8.34 2.00
CA ALA A 111 6.78 7.88 3.01
C ALA A 111 8.18 7.78 2.41
N PRO A 112 9.21 8.37 3.03
CA PRO A 112 10.58 8.17 2.59
C PRO A 112 11.01 6.72 2.79
N PRO A 113 11.85 6.14 1.91
CA PRO A 113 12.32 4.77 2.03
C PRO A 113 13.18 4.56 3.29
N ARG A 114 12.94 3.47 4.00
CA ARG A 114 13.69 3.04 5.20
C ARG A 114 14.19 1.61 5.02
N MET A 115 15.16 1.39 4.14
CA MET A 115 15.58 0.04 3.73
C MET A 115 16.01 -0.85 4.89
N GLN A 116 16.73 -0.32 5.89
CA GLN A 116 17.11 -1.09 7.07
C GLN A 116 15.87 -1.59 7.84
N ARG A 117 14.84 -0.73 7.99
CA ARG A 117 13.59 -1.13 8.65
C ARG A 117 12.88 -2.27 7.90
N TYR A 118 12.89 -2.24 6.58
CA TYR A 118 12.29 -3.30 5.76
C TYR A 118 13.05 -4.61 5.89
N LEU A 119 14.38 -4.57 5.93
CA LEU A 119 15.23 -5.73 6.20
C LEU A 119 14.93 -6.34 7.58
N ASP A 120 14.80 -5.51 8.60
CA ASP A 120 14.50 -5.95 9.97
C ASP A 120 13.14 -6.67 10.03
N VAL A 121 12.11 -6.10 9.42
CA VAL A 121 10.77 -6.70 9.36
C VAL A 121 10.78 -7.98 8.52
N SER A 122 11.44 -7.99 7.37
CA SER A 122 11.62 -9.19 6.53
C SER A 122 12.27 -10.33 7.32
N THR A 123 13.30 -10.02 8.11
CA THR A 123 13.96 -11.00 8.97
C THR A 123 13.02 -11.55 10.06
N GLN A 124 12.16 -10.71 10.64
CA GLN A 124 11.15 -11.16 11.59
C GLN A 124 10.12 -12.10 10.95
N ILE A 125 9.68 -11.79 9.74
CA ILE A 125 8.77 -12.64 8.98
C ILE A 125 9.44 -13.97 8.63
N TYR A 126 10.69 -13.95 8.20
CA TYR A 126 11.46 -15.17 7.94
C TYR A 126 11.55 -16.07 9.19
N LYS A 127 11.79 -15.50 10.37
CA LYS A 127 11.76 -16.25 11.65
C LYS A 127 10.39 -16.86 11.93
N THR A 128 9.31 -16.28 11.43
CA THR A 128 7.98 -16.87 11.53
C THR A 128 7.86 -18.12 10.67
N TYR A 129 8.36 -18.10 9.43
CA TYR A 129 8.37 -19.28 8.56
C TYR A 129 9.15 -20.45 9.18
N LEU A 130 10.27 -20.16 9.86
CA LEU A 130 11.08 -21.17 10.54
C LEU A 130 10.36 -21.91 11.68
N LYS A 131 9.22 -21.40 12.15
CA LYS A 131 8.40 -22.10 13.15
C LYS A 131 7.60 -23.26 12.52
N TYR A 132 7.42 -23.25 11.20
CA TYR A 132 6.59 -24.20 10.47
C TYR A 132 7.40 -25.13 9.57
N VAL A 133 8.49 -24.63 9.00
CA VAL A 133 9.30 -25.38 8.02
C VAL A 133 10.79 -25.27 8.32
N SER A 134 11.55 -26.28 7.89
CA SER A 134 13.01 -26.28 8.00
C SER A 134 13.64 -25.18 7.14
N PRO A 135 14.75 -24.56 7.56
CA PRO A 135 15.48 -23.64 6.71
C PRO A 135 16.00 -24.26 5.41
N ALA A 136 16.16 -25.58 5.35
CA ALA A 136 16.54 -26.28 4.13
C ALA A 136 15.48 -26.23 3.01
N ASP A 137 14.23 -26.01 3.39
CA ASP A 137 13.08 -25.96 2.47
C ASP A 137 12.59 -24.53 2.19
N ILE A 138 13.33 -23.52 2.67
CA ILE A 138 13.03 -22.10 2.46
C ILE A 138 14.10 -21.47 1.56
N TYR A 139 13.67 -20.85 0.46
CA TYR A 139 14.53 -20.22 -0.54
C TYR A 139 14.19 -18.73 -0.65
N PRO A 140 14.86 -17.84 0.13
CA PRO A 140 14.67 -16.40 0.02
C PRO A 140 15.13 -15.92 -1.36
N TYR A 141 14.21 -15.33 -2.13
CA TYR A 141 14.49 -14.79 -3.44
C TYR A 141 14.81 -13.29 -3.37
N SER A 142 14.07 -12.57 -2.54
CA SER A 142 14.29 -11.14 -2.29
C SER A 142 13.87 -10.79 -0.86
N ILE A 143 13.89 -9.50 -0.52
CA ILE A 143 13.48 -8.99 0.80
C ILE A 143 11.99 -9.29 1.11
N ASP A 144 11.16 -9.43 0.09
CA ASP A 144 9.71 -9.62 0.19
C ASP A 144 9.18 -10.86 -0.55
N GLU A 145 10.09 -11.65 -1.14
CA GLU A 145 9.73 -12.87 -1.85
C GLU A 145 10.49 -14.08 -1.33
N VAL A 146 9.78 -15.16 -1.07
CA VAL A 146 10.32 -16.43 -0.60
C VAL A 146 9.60 -17.59 -1.27
N PHE A 147 10.34 -18.64 -1.63
CA PHE A 147 9.80 -19.93 -2.02
C PHE A 147 9.96 -20.88 -0.85
N ILE A 148 8.91 -21.65 -0.55
CA ILE A 148 8.90 -22.64 0.52
C ILE A 148 8.39 -23.95 -0.05
N ASP A 149 9.20 -25.00 0.00
CA ASP A 149 8.73 -26.36 -0.32
C ASP A 149 7.97 -26.91 0.90
N VAL A 150 6.67 -27.00 0.75
CA VAL A 150 5.78 -27.49 1.82
C VAL A 150 5.32 -28.94 1.61
N THR A 151 5.79 -29.62 0.57
CA THR A 151 5.32 -30.95 0.15
C THR A 151 5.36 -31.96 1.30
N GLY A 152 6.46 -32.03 2.05
CA GLY A 152 6.63 -32.93 3.17
C GLY A 152 5.85 -32.55 4.43
N TYR A 153 5.40 -31.30 4.53
CA TYR A 153 4.75 -30.76 5.73
C TYR A 153 3.23 -30.84 5.70
N LEU A 154 2.61 -30.84 4.50
CA LEU A 154 1.15 -30.88 4.36
C LEU A 154 0.50 -32.12 5.03
N PRO A 155 1.05 -33.35 4.87
CA PRO A 155 0.53 -34.51 5.59
C PRO A 155 0.72 -34.39 7.11
N TYR A 156 1.85 -33.82 7.57
CA TYR A 156 2.15 -33.65 8.98
C TYR A 156 1.20 -32.68 9.68
N TYR A 157 0.91 -31.55 9.04
CA TYR A 157 -0.02 -30.55 9.58
C TYR A 157 -1.50 -30.86 9.30
N HIS A 158 -1.80 -31.86 8.49
CA HIS A 158 -3.16 -32.15 7.99
C HIS A 158 -3.83 -30.93 7.34
N MET A 159 -3.07 -30.15 6.59
CA MET A 159 -3.49 -28.90 5.95
C MET A 159 -3.20 -28.94 4.45
N SER A 160 -3.98 -28.20 3.67
CA SER A 160 -3.60 -27.82 2.32
C SER A 160 -2.51 -26.74 2.34
N ALA A 161 -1.82 -26.52 1.22
CA ALA A 161 -0.82 -25.44 1.11
C ALA A 161 -1.42 -24.04 1.38
N HIS A 162 -2.68 -23.85 0.98
CA HIS A 162 -3.41 -22.60 1.25
C HIS A 162 -3.66 -22.41 2.75
N GLU A 163 -4.16 -23.43 3.44
CA GLU A 163 -4.41 -23.36 4.88
C GLU A 163 -3.12 -23.13 5.67
N LEU A 164 -2.02 -23.78 5.27
CA LEU A 164 -0.72 -23.55 5.90
C LEU A 164 -0.23 -22.12 5.67
N ALA A 165 -0.38 -21.57 4.46
CA ALA A 165 -0.02 -20.19 4.16
C ALA A 165 -0.87 -19.17 4.94
N MET A 166 -2.15 -19.47 5.19
CA MET A 166 -3.03 -18.63 6.01
C MET A 166 -2.73 -18.73 7.51
N THR A 167 -2.05 -19.79 7.95
CA THR A 167 -1.66 -19.99 9.35
C THR A 167 -0.34 -19.28 9.68
N MET A 168 0.55 -19.12 8.69
CA MET A 168 1.82 -18.41 8.82
C MET A 168 1.64 -16.90 8.91
#